data_2de3113eaa9fe601846254e68cdd1dcd
#
_entry.id   2de3113eaa9fe601846254e68cdd1dcd
#
_cell.length_a   1.000
_cell.length_b   1.000
_cell.length_c   1.000
_cell.angle_alpha   90.00
_cell.angle_beta   90.00
_cell.angle_gamma   90.00
#
_symmetry.space_group_name_H-M   'P 1'
#
loop_
_entity.id
_entity.type
_entity.pdbx_description
1 polymer ?
#
loop_
_entity_poly.entity_id
_entity_poly.type
_entity_poly.pdbx_seq_one_letter_code
_entity_poly.pdbx_strand_id
1 'polypeptide(L)'
;PRVKRLYAAPGNAGMEALAELVPWNGDVEALADWALAEGIDLTLVGPEAPLVEGIADAFQARGLLLFGPTQKAAMIEGSKAFAKGLMERYGIPTARYRVFREPLEALAYLEEVGVPVVVKDSGLAAGKGVTVAFDLHQAKQAVANILNRAEGGEVVVEEYLEGEEATVL
;
A
#
# COMPACT_ATOMS: atom_id res chain seq x y z
N PRO A 1 13.73 -15.04 28.76
CA PRO A 1 13.13 -14.19 27.72
C PRO A 1 12.98 -12.76 28.25
N ARG A 2 13.23 -11.75 27.41
CA ARG A 2 13.04 -10.33 27.79
C ARG A 2 11.58 -9.90 27.70
N VAL A 3 10.78 -10.58 26.86
CA VAL A 3 9.34 -10.34 26.70
C VAL A 3 8.60 -11.08 27.78
N LYS A 4 7.76 -10.37 28.55
CA LYS A 4 6.93 -10.94 29.62
C LYS A 4 5.53 -11.27 29.13
N ARG A 5 4.92 -10.42 28.31
CA ARG A 5 3.61 -10.57 27.71
C ARG A 5 3.69 -10.21 26.23
N LEU A 6 3.02 -10.96 25.38
CA LEU A 6 2.93 -10.73 23.95
C LEU A 6 1.44 -10.62 23.58
N TYR A 7 1.13 -9.61 22.80
CA TYR A 7 -0.20 -9.37 22.28
C TYR A 7 -0.18 -9.40 20.75
N ALA A 8 -1.30 -9.77 20.13
CA ALA A 8 -1.49 -9.73 18.69
C ALA A 8 -2.85 -9.08 18.36
N ALA A 9 -2.84 -8.01 17.57
CA ALA A 9 -4.02 -7.27 17.15
C ALA A 9 -4.16 -7.26 15.60
N PRO A 10 -5.23 -7.84 15.04
CA PRO A 10 -6.25 -8.65 15.72
C PRO A 10 -5.74 -10.06 16.08
N GLY A 11 -4.60 -10.48 15.49
CA GLY A 11 -4.09 -11.84 15.62
C GLY A 11 -4.91 -12.87 14.81
N ASN A 12 -4.59 -14.14 15.02
CA ASN A 12 -5.32 -15.27 14.45
C ASN A 12 -5.17 -16.50 15.35
N ALA A 13 -5.96 -17.56 15.10
CA ALA A 13 -5.95 -18.77 15.91
C ALA A 13 -4.56 -19.42 16.07
N GLY A 14 -3.67 -19.29 15.08
CA GLY A 14 -2.30 -19.80 15.19
C GLY A 14 -1.42 -19.03 16.19
N MET A 15 -1.79 -17.83 16.55
CA MET A 15 -1.06 -16.98 17.51
C MET A 15 -1.52 -17.19 18.97
N GLU A 16 -2.69 -17.77 19.22
CA GLU A 16 -3.27 -17.94 20.56
C GLU A 16 -2.35 -18.68 21.54
N ALA A 17 -1.54 -19.60 21.03
CA ALA A 17 -0.59 -20.34 21.87
C ALA A 17 0.61 -19.49 22.36
N LEU A 18 0.84 -18.33 21.75
CA LEU A 18 2.02 -17.50 21.96
C LEU A 18 1.69 -16.08 22.44
N ALA A 19 0.50 -15.57 22.13
CA ALA A 19 0.09 -14.19 22.36
C ALA A 19 -1.36 -14.09 22.82
N GLU A 20 -1.66 -13.07 23.61
CA GLU A 20 -3.03 -12.68 23.90
C GLU A 20 -3.60 -11.94 22.69
N LEU A 21 -4.75 -12.41 22.18
CA LEU A 21 -5.39 -11.78 21.03
C LEU A 21 -6.19 -10.55 21.47
N VAL A 22 -5.97 -9.44 20.78
CA VAL A 22 -6.67 -8.17 21.02
C VAL A 22 -7.65 -7.93 19.88
N PRO A 23 -8.97 -7.89 20.13
CA PRO A 23 -9.92 -7.53 19.10
C PRO A 23 -9.61 -6.15 18.53
N TRP A 24 -9.52 -6.06 17.21
CA TRP A 24 -9.25 -4.81 16.50
C TRP A 24 -10.04 -4.75 15.20
N ASN A 25 -10.74 -3.65 15.00
CA ASN A 25 -11.63 -3.40 13.86
C ASN A 25 -11.02 -2.48 12.78
N GLY A 26 -9.72 -2.15 12.89
CA GLY A 26 -9.03 -1.21 11.99
C GLY A 26 -8.90 0.21 12.57
N ASP A 27 -9.54 0.54 13.68
CA ASP A 27 -9.41 1.85 14.31
C ASP A 27 -8.03 2.00 15.00
N VAL A 28 -7.14 2.77 14.37
CA VAL A 28 -5.77 2.98 14.84
C VAL A 28 -5.70 3.81 16.11
N GLU A 29 -6.63 4.75 16.29
CA GLU A 29 -6.71 5.60 17.48
C GLU A 29 -7.15 4.77 18.69
N ALA A 30 -8.21 3.95 18.53
CA ALA A 30 -8.67 3.06 19.59
C ALA A 30 -7.61 2.03 20.00
N LEU A 31 -6.82 1.51 19.05
CA LEU A 31 -5.73 0.60 19.36
C LEU A 31 -4.59 1.31 20.13
N ALA A 32 -4.28 2.55 19.79
CA ALA A 32 -3.28 3.34 20.49
C ALA A 32 -3.73 3.68 21.93
N ASP A 33 -5.01 4.00 22.15
CA ASP A 33 -5.57 4.21 23.48
C ASP A 33 -5.52 2.93 24.34
N TRP A 34 -5.87 1.80 23.74
CA TRP A 34 -5.75 0.51 24.39
C TRP A 34 -4.30 0.19 24.79
N ALA A 35 -3.35 0.39 23.87
CA ALA A 35 -1.93 0.15 24.11
C ALA A 35 -1.37 1.03 25.25
N LEU A 36 -1.83 2.28 25.33
CA LEU A 36 -1.49 3.18 26.43
C LEU A 36 -2.03 2.67 27.77
N ALA A 37 -3.29 2.27 27.80
CA ALA A 37 -3.94 1.77 29.01
C ALA A 37 -3.32 0.46 29.53
N GLU A 38 -2.92 -0.46 28.64
CA GLU A 38 -2.24 -1.71 28.96
C GLU A 38 -0.75 -1.54 29.28
N GLY A 39 -0.18 -0.38 29.03
CA GLY A 39 1.25 -0.09 29.26
C GLY A 39 2.15 -0.89 28.33
N ILE A 40 1.81 -0.94 27.04
CA ILE A 40 2.63 -1.62 26.01
C ILE A 40 3.99 -0.92 25.85
N ASP A 41 5.07 -1.67 26.04
CA ASP A 41 6.43 -1.15 25.93
C ASP A 41 6.86 -0.91 24.47
N LEU A 42 6.43 -1.79 23.54
CA LEU A 42 6.82 -1.72 22.13
C LEU A 42 5.76 -2.39 21.25
N THR A 43 5.40 -1.71 20.17
CA THR A 43 4.53 -2.24 19.13
C THR A 43 5.30 -2.42 17.82
N LEU A 44 5.10 -3.56 17.16
CA LEU A 44 5.63 -3.87 15.83
C LEU A 44 4.47 -3.96 14.85
N VAL A 45 4.53 -3.21 13.76
CA VAL A 45 3.51 -3.26 12.71
C VAL A 45 4.07 -4.02 11.52
N GLY A 46 3.46 -5.17 11.22
CA GLY A 46 3.87 -6.04 10.10
C GLY A 46 3.28 -5.62 8.76
N PRO A 47 1.92 -5.45 8.66
CA PRO A 47 1.28 -5.11 7.39
C PRO A 47 1.35 -3.60 7.10
N GLU A 48 1.31 -3.25 5.82
CA GLU A 48 1.38 -1.87 5.33
C GLU A 48 0.10 -1.06 5.59
N ALA A 49 -1.07 -1.68 5.58
CA ALA A 49 -2.36 -0.98 5.67
C ALA A 49 -2.49 -0.11 6.93
N PRO A 50 -2.25 -0.60 8.15
CA PRO A 50 -2.30 0.24 9.36
C PRO A 50 -1.29 1.40 9.33
N LEU A 51 -0.15 1.22 8.68
CA LEU A 51 0.87 2.27 8.55
C LEU A 51 0.37 3.41 7.64
N VAL A 52 -0.26 3.05 6.53
CA VAL A 52 -0.91 4.01 5.61
C VAL A 52 -2.09 4.72 6.29
N GLU A 53 -2.79 4.04 7.20
CA GLU A 53 -3.87 4.62 8.01
C GLU A 53 -3.36 5.50 9.17
N GLY A 54 -2.04 5.53 9.44
CA GLY A 54 -1.42 6.45 10.39
C GLY A 54 -1.22 5.92 11.80
N ILE A 55 -1.20 4.58 11.99
CA ILE A 55 -1.00 3.98 13.32
C ILE A 55 0.28 4.47 14.01
N ALA A 56 1.36 4.69 13.26
CA ALA A 56 2.61 5.18 13.85
C ALA A 56 2.47 6.59 14.41
N ASP A 57 1.72 7.46 13.72
CA ASP A 57 1.48 8.83 14.16
C ASP A 57 0.55 8.84 15.39
N ALA A 58 -0.48 7.98 15.42
CA ALA A 58 -1.39 7.84 16.57
C ALA A 58 -0.67 7.37 17.84
N PHE A 59 0.26 6.41 17.71
CA PHE A 59 1.08 5.91 18.82
C PHE A 59 2.09 6.96 19.28
N GLN A 60 2.75 7.63 18.36
CA GLN A 60 3.70 8.71 18.66
C GLN A 60 3.04 9.86 19.42
N ALA A 61 1.82 10.24 19.04
CA ALA A 61 1.03 11.29 19.73
C ALA A 61 0.76 10.96 21.21
N ARG A 62 0.78 9.68 21.57
CA ARG A 62 0.62 9.19 22.96
C ARG A 62 1.94 8.85 23.67
N GLY A 63 3.08 9.12 23.03
CA GLY A 63 4.40 8.80 23.57
C GLY A 63 4.72 7.31 23.59
N LEU A 64 3.98 6.49 22.84
CA LEU A 64 4.20 5.05 22.74
C LEU A 64 5.27 4.73 21.69
N LEU A 65 6.10 3.72 21.98
CA LEU A 65 7.08 3.23 21.03
C LEU A 65 6.42 2.29 20.00
N LEU A 66 6.64 2.61 18.74
CA LEU A 66 6.18 1.78 17.63
C LEU A 66 7.30 1.65 16.60
N PHE A 67 7.52 0.43 16.11
CA PHE A 67 8.38 0.15 14.96
C PHE A 67 7.54 0.11 13.69
N GLY A 68 7.70 1.12 12.87
CA GLY A 68 7.02 1.34 11.59
C GLY A 68 7.19 2.79 11.12
N PRO A 69 7.05 3.05 9.81
CA PRO A 69 7.10 4.41 9.27
C PRO A 69 5.86 5.22 9.67
N THR A 70 6.00 6.54 9.69
CA THR A 70 4.86 7.47 9.78
C THR A 70 3.93 7.30 8.56
N GLN A 71 2.69 7.76 8.68
CA GLN A 71 1.72 7.74 7.58
C GLN A 71 2.29 8.34 6.29
N LYS A 72 2.94 9.50 6.41
CA LYS A 72 3.55 10.18 5.28
C LYS A 72 4.65 9.36 4.60
N ALA A 73 5.47 8.65 5.36
CA ALA A 73 6.51 7.78 4.82
C ALA A 73 5.92 6.48 4.24
N ALA A 74 4.87 5.93 4.86
CA ALA A 74 4.15 4.75 4.40
C ALA A 74 3.47 4.95 3.03
N MET A 75 3.23 6.20 2.61
CA MET A 75 2.69 6.51 1.28
C MET A 75 3.57 6.03 0.13
N ILE A 76 4.85 5.77 0.35
CA ILE A 76 5.74 5.18 -0.68
C ILE A 76 5.22 3.78 -1.09
N GLU A 77 4.66 3.02 -0.16
CA GLU A 77 3.98 1.75 -0.44
C GLU A 77 2.48 1.95 -0.71
N GLY A 78 1.86 2.88 0.01
CA GLY A 78 0.42 3.14 -0.04
C GLY A 78 -0.10 3.75 -1.34
N SER A 79 0.77 4.41 -2.13
CA SER A 79 0.39 5.03 -3.41
C SER A 79 1.49 4.88 -4.45
N LYS A 80 1.20 4.11 -5.50
CA LYS A 80 2.14 3.94 -6.62
C LYS A 80 2.40 5.26 -7.35
N ALA A 81 1.38 6.10 -7.50
CA ALA A 81 1.53 7.43 -8.09
C ALA A 81 2.48 8.31 -7.27
N PHE A 82 2.34 8.31 -5.94
CA PHE A 82 3.25 9.04 -5.06
C PHE A 82 4.68 8.50 -5.14
N ALA A 83 4.86 7.18 -5.09
CA ALA A 83 6.18 6.54 -5.20
C ALA A 83 6.86 6.87 -6.53
N LYS A 84 6.12 6.81 -7.65
CA LYS A 84 6.61 7.18 -8.97
C LYS A 84 7.03 8.65 -9.05
N GLY A 85 6.22 9.56 -8.54
CA GLY A 85 6.56 10.99 -8.47
C GLY A 85 7.79 11.27 -7.61
N LEU A 86 7.98 10.52 -6.51
CA LEU A 86 9.18 10.60 -5.69
C LEU A 86 10.41 10.11 -6.46
N MET A 87 10.31 8.96 -7.14
CA MET A 87 11.40 8.42 -7.96
C MET A 87 11.82 9.38 -9.06
N GLU A 88 10.85 9.94 -9.79
CA GLU A 88 11.10 10.93 -10.83
C GLU A 88 11.81 12.18 -10.27
N ARG A 89 11.30 12.73 -9.17
CA ARG A 89 11.85 13.92 -8.51
C ARG A 89 13.31 13.75 -8.10
N TYR A 90 13.68 12.56 -7.64
CA TYR A 90 15.04 12.28 -7.14
C TYR A 90 15.91 11.51 -8.13
N GLY A 91 15.48 11.34 -9.38
CA GLY A 91 16.24 10.64 -10.40
C GLY A 91 16.48 9.16 -10.13
N ILE A 92 15.58 8.51 -9.37
CA ILE A 92 15.63 7.07 -9.10
C ILE A 92 15.10 6.35 -10.34
N PRO A 93 15.85 5.41 -10.92
CA PRO A 93 15.42 4.68 -12.11
C PRO A 93 14.09 3.95 -11.88
N THR A 94 13.15 4.17 -12.79
CA THR A 94 11.83 3.51 -12.78
C THR A 94 11.28 3.49 -14.20
N ALA A 95 10.32 2.59 -14.48
CA ALA A 95 9.60 2.56 -15.74
C ALA A 95 8.93 3.93 -16.02
N ARG A 96 8.93 4.36 -17.28
CA ARG A 96 8.15 5.54 -17.69
C ARG A 96 6.70 5.32 -17.36
N TYR A 97 6.00 6.35 -16.90
CA TYR A 97 4.64 6.21 -16.42
C TYR A 97 3.82 7.48 -16.65
N ARG A 98 2.50 7.32 -16.63
CA ARG A 98 1.54 8.41 -16.45
C ARG A 98 0.44 8.00 -15.49
N VAL A 99 -0.08 8.99 -14.76
CA VAL A 99 -1.14 8.81 -13.77
C VAL A 99 -2.43 9.42 -14.31
N PHE A 100 -3.55 8.69 -14.15
CA PHE A 100 -4.87 9.15 -14.62
C PHE A 100 -5.91 8.93 -13.54
N ARG A 101 -6.88 9.86 -13.49
CA ARG A 101 -8.10 9.77 -12.70
C ARG A 101 -9.34 9.80 -13.59
N GLU A 102 -9.17 10.25 -14.84
CA GLU A 102 -10.23 10.35 -15.81
C GLU A 102 -10.13 9.23 -16.86
N PRO A 103 -11.20 8.42 -17.05
CA PRO A 103 -11.17 7.30 -17.98
C PRO A 103 -10.82 7.69 -19.41
N LEU A 104 -11.38 8.79 -19.93
CA LEU A 104 -11.16 9.22 -21.29
C LEU A 104 -9.69 9.59 -21.57
N GLU A 105 -9.03 10.22 -20.62
CA GLU A 105 -7.61 10.57 -20.73
C GLU A 105 -6.73 9.33 -20.74
N ALA A 106 -7.01 8.38 -19.85
CA ALA A 106 -6.29 7.11 -19.78
C ALA A 106 -6.45 6.29 -21.07
N LEU A 107 -7.68 6.21 -21.62
CA LEU A 107 -7.96 5.50 -22.86
C LEU A 107 -7.25 6.17 -24.07
N ALA A 108 -7.27 7.49 -24.15
CA ALA A 108 -6.57 8.21 -25.22
C ALA A 108 -5.04 7.96 -25.16
N TYR A 109 -4.48 7.95 -23.96
CA TYR A 109 -3.06 7.64 -23.76
C TYR A 109 -2.71 6.19 -24.15
N LEU A 110 -3.58 5.22 -23.86
CA LEU A 110 -3.37 3.82 -24.29
C LEU A 110 -3.35 3.69 -25.83
N GLU A 111 -4.19 4.46 -26.55
CA GLU A 111 -4.17 4.46 -28.01
C GLU A 111 -2.89 5.12 -28.57
N GLU A 112 -2.35 6.12 -27.86
CA GLU A 112 -1.11 6.81 -28.25
C GLU A 112 0.12 5.90 -28.07
N VAL A 113 0.23 5.23 -26.89
CA VAL A 113 1.44 4.47 -26.54
C VAL A 113 1.42 3.05 -27.05
N GLY A 114 0.22 2.49 -27.29
CA GLY A 114 0.03 1.11 -27.71
C GLY A 114 0.33 0.11 -26.60
N VAL A 115 0.64 -1.13 -27.01
CA VAL A 115 0.95 -2.25 -26.11
C VAL A 115 2.30 -2.87 -26.51
N PRO A 116 3.02 -3.55 -25.60
CA PRO A 116 2.62 -3.90 -24.22
C PRO A 116 2.74 -2.74 -23.23
N VAL A 117 1.84 -2.73 -22.23
CA VAL A 117 1.86 -1.76 -21.12
C VAL A 117 1.51 -2.46 -19.80
N VAL A 118 1.86 -1.82 -18.69
CA VAL A 118 1.46 -2.29 -17.35
C VAL A 118 0.48 -1.29 -16.75
N VAL A 119 -0.72 -1.75 -16.44
CA VAL A 119 -1.78 -0.95 -15.81
C VAL A 119 -1.84 -1.33 -14.34
N LYS A 120 -1.70 -0.34 -13.45
CA LYS A 120 -1.67 -0.54 -12.00
C LYS A 120 -2.69 0.33 -11.29
N ASP A 121 -3.38 -0.25 -10.34
CA ASP A 121 -4.11 0.51 -9.32
C ASP A 121 -3.09 1.21 -8.42
N SER A 122 -3.24 2.53 -8.25
CA SER A 122 -2.29 3.33 -7.45
C SER A 122 -2.31 2.96 -5.98
N GLY A 123 -3.48 2.57 -5.44
CA GLY A 123 -3.66 2.24 -4.03
C GLY A 123 -3.16 0.84 -3.64
N LEU A 124 -3.34 0.51 -2.36
CA LEU A 124 -3.11 -0.84 -1.84
C LEU A 124 -4.11 -1.81 -2.47
N ALA A 125 -3.62 -2.83 -3.13
CA ALA A 125 -4.44 -3.79 -3.87
C ALA A 125 -4.11 -5.26 -3.53
N ALA A 126 -3.36 -5.51 -2.45
CA ALA A 126 -2.98 -6.84 -1.97
C ALA A 126 -2.44 -7.77 -3.10
N GLY A 127 -1.58 -7.22 -3.96
CA GLY A 127 -0.99 -7.95 -5.09
C GLY A 127 -1.91 -8.17 -6.30
N LYS A 128 -3.17 -7.68 -6.27
CA LYS A 128 -4.17 -7.91 -7.32
C LYS A 128 -4.44 -6.69 -8.21
N GLY A 129 -3.73 -5.60 -8.01
CA GLY A 129 -3.94 -4.32 -8.70
C GLY A 129 -3.06 -4.10 -9.92
N VAL A 130 -2.39 -5.12 -10.45
CA VAL A 130 -1.46 -5.01 -11.60
C VAL A 130 -1.92 -5.88 -12.75
N THR A 131 -1.99 -5.30 -13.94
CA THR A 131 -2.29 -6.00 -15.19
C THR A 131 -1.21 -5.70 -16.21
N VAL A 132 -0.49 -6.73 -16.66
CA VAL A 132 0.39 -6.64 -17.83
C VAL A 132 -0.46 -6.92 -19.05
N ALA A 133 -0.65 -5.91 -19.90
CA ALA A 133 -1.52 -5.98 -21.06
C ALA A 133 -0.72 -6.06 -22.36
N PHE A 134 -0.94 -7.13 -23.12
CA PHE A 134 -0.35 -7.34 -24.44
C PHE A 134 -1.29 -7.00 -25.58
N ASP A 135 -2.53 -6.64 -25.28
CA ASP A 135 -3.50 -6.12 -26.23
C ASP A 135 -4.26 -4.91 -25.65
N LEU A 136 -4.75 -4.04 -26.53
CA LEU A 136 -5.45 -2.81 -26.14
C LEU A 136 -6.78 -3.07 -25.42
N HIS A 137 -7.48 -4.14 -25.74
CA HIS A 137 -8.74 -4.47 -25.09
C HIS A 137 -8.50 -4.79 -23.60
N GLN A 138 -7.49 -5.62 -23.31
CA GLN A 138 -7.09 -5.94 -21.94
C GLN A 138 -6.65 -4.69 -21.17
N ALA A 139 -5.84 -3.82 -21.79
CA ALA A 139 -5.40 -2.57 -21.17
C ALA A 139 -6.57 -1.65 -20.82
N LYS A 140 -7.51 -1.44 -21.75
CA LYS A 140 -8.72 -0.63 -21.55
C LYS A 140 -9.63 -1.20 -20.47
N GLN A 141 -9.79 -2.52 -20.44
CA GLN A 141 -10.58 -3.18 -19.41
C GLN A 141 -9.96 -3.02 -18.01
N ALA A 142 -8.63 -3.14 -17.90
CA ALA A 142 -7.91 -2.92 -16.64
C ALA A 142 -8.10 -1.47 -16.13
N VAL A 143 -7.97 -0.47 -17.01
CA VAL A 143 -8.24 0.93 -16.68
C VAL A 143 -9.68 1.12 -16.22
N ALA A 144 -10.65 0.58 -16.95
CA ALA A 144 -12.07 0.70 -16.61
C ALA A 144 -12.37 0.07 -15.23
N ASN A 145 -11.80 -1.10 -14.94
CA ASN A 145 -11.98 -1.78 -13.66
C ASN A 145 -11.44 -0.98 -12.47
N ILE A 146 -10.42 -0.16 -12.68
CA ILE A 146 -9.84 0.69 -11.62
C ILE A 146 -10.63 1.99 -11.48
N LEU A 147 -10.87 2.71 -12.58
CA LEU A 147 -11.42 4.06 -12.55
C LEU A 147 -12.95 4.11 -12.33
N ASN A 148 -13.69 3.04 -12.69
CA ASN A 148 -15.16 3.01 -12.52
C ASN A 148 -15.61 2.53 -11.13
N ARG A 149 -14.74 2.48 -10.15
CA ARG A 149 -15.12 2.16 -8.76
C ARG A 149 -15.93 3.30 -8.15
N ALA A 150 -16.86 2.96 -7.28
CA ALA A 150 -17.76 3.95 -6.64
C ALA A 150 -17.02 5.04 -5.84
N GLU A 151 -15.86 4.72 -5.31
CA GLU A 151 -15.02 5.62 -4.52
C GLU A 151 -14.03 6.44 -5.38
N GLY A 152 -14.10 6.29 -6.71
CA GLY A 152 -13.10 6.78 -7.62
C GLY A 152 -11.84 5.90 -7.60
N GLY A 153 -11.01 6.05 -8.62
CA GLY A 153 -9.76 5.31 -8.75
C GLY A 153 -8.66 6.21 -9.27
N GLU A 154 -7.42 5.79 -9.04
CA GLU A 154 -6.25 6.37 -9.67
C GLU A 154 -5.46 5.25 -10.33
N VAL A 155 -5.22 5.37 -11.63
CA VAL A 155 -4.50 4.37 -12.39
C VAL A 155 -3.13 4.90 -12.79
N VAL A 156 -2.12 4.05 -12.66
CA VAL A 156 -0.77 4.28 -13.19
C VAL A 156 -0.60 3.38 -14.41
N VAL A 157 -0.34 3.97 -15.56
CA VAL A 157 0.02 3.25 -16.79
C VAL A 157 1.51 3.37 -16.98
N GLU A 158 2.20 2.23 -17.04
CA GLU A 158 3.65 2.15 -17.15
C GLU A 158 4.08 1.45 -18.44
N GLU A 159 5.26 1.80 -18.95
CA GLU A 159 5.91 0.99 -19.98
C GLU A 159 6.19 -0.42 -19.47
N TYR A 160 6.06 -1.38 -20.35
CA TYR A 160 6.47 -2.75 -20.07
C TYR A 160 7.99 -2.85 -20.15
N LEU A 161 8.62 -3.34 -19.08
CA LEU A 161 10.04 -3.65 -19.06
C LEU A 161 10.24 -5.14 -19.21
N GLU A 162 11.05 -5.54 -20.17
CA GLU A 162 11.45 -6.93 -20.37
C GLU A 162 12.76 -7.20 -19.62
N GLY A 163 12.83 -8.30 -18.87
CA GLY A 163 14.01 -8.68 -18.10
C GLY A 163 13.72 -9.71 -17.02
N GLU A 164 14.76 -10.10 -16.32
CA GLU A 164 14.64 -10.94 -15.13
C GLU A 164 14.24 -10.09 -13.93
N GLU A 165 13.24 -10.56 -13.18
CA GLU A 165 12.83 -9.92 -11.94
C GLU A 165 13.71 -10.42 -10.78
N ALA A 166 14.27 -9.48 -10.01
CA ALA A 166 15.07 -9.79 -8.84
C ALA A 166 14.67 -8.88 -7.66
N THR A 167 14.52 -9.49 -6.49
CA THR A 167 14.32 -8.77 -5.23
C THR A 167 15.62 -8.76 -4.43
N VAL A 168 16.06 -7.58 -4.03
CA VAL A 168 17.23 -7.39 -3.16
C VAL A 168 16.75 -6.89 -1.80
N LEU A 169 17.06 -7.65 -0.74
CA LEU A 169 16.67 -7.37 0.64
C LEU A 169 17.88 -6.94 1.45
#